data_eb3ec4f19a2b73c632c0d9d052524540
#
_entry.id   eb3ec4f19a2b73c632c0d9d052524540
#
_cell.length_a   1.000
_cell.length_b   1.000
_cell.length_c   1.000
_cell.angle_alpha   90.00
_cell.angle_beta   90.00
_cell.angle_gamma   90.00
#
_symmetry.space_group_name_H-M   'P 1'
#
loop_
_entity.id
_entity.type
_entity.pdbx_description
1 polymer ?
#
loop_
_entity_poly.entity_id
_entity_poly.type
_entity_poly.pdbx_seq_one_letter_code
_entity_poly.pdbx_strand_id
1 'polypeptide(L)'
;MLITFTCKAHKNITMFGDDALRLIQLMGHSGTIPSAIAADDVPTALHRLQAAIQVQRREPNQAEDDENSDVVSLRQRAFPLIGLLEDAVRANASVVWNSTQP
;
A
#
# COMPACT_ATOMS: atom_id res chain seq x y z
N MET A 1 7.02 -4.57 14.25
CA MET A 1 5.76 -5.17 13.78
C MET A 1 5.80 -5.31 12.28
N LEU A 2 5.37 -6.44 11.79
CA LEU A 2 5.26 -6.67 10.35
C LEU A 2 3.80 -6.81 9.99
N ILE A 3 3.46 -6.30 8.83
CA ILE A 3 2.09 -6.40 8.30
C ILE A 3 2.14 -7.22 7.02
N THR A 4 1.28 -8.20 6.93
CA THR A 4 1.19 -9.05 5.75
C THR A 4 -0.14 -8.79 5.04
N PHE A 5 -0.05 -8.45 3.77
CA PHE A 5 -1.20 -8.28 2.90
C PHE A 5 -1.43 -9.57 2.14
N THR A 6 -2.67 -10.02 2.12
CA THR A 6 -3.04 -11.30 1.51
C THR A 6 -4.16 -11.10 0.52
N CYS A 7 -4.00 -11.69 -0.64
CA CYS A 7 -5.02 -11.70 -1.68
C CYS A 7 -4.91 -13.03 -2.41
N LYS A 8 -6.04 -13.66 -2.71
CA LYS A 8 -6.01 -14.98 -3.34
C LYS A 8 -5.39 -14.95 -4.73
N ALA A 9 -5.31 -13.79 -5.34
CA ALA A 9 -4.82 -13.66 -6.71
C ALA A 9 -3.34 -13.27 -6.77
N HIS A 10 -2.67 -13.15 -5.63
CA HIS A 10 -1.31 -12.64 -5.61
C HIS A 10 -0.58 -13.23 -4.42
N LYS A 11 0.73 -13.26 -4.50
CA LYS A 11 1.54 -13.68 -3.37
C LYS A 11 1.36 -12.71 -2.21
N ASN A 12 1.50 -13.23 -1.00
CA ASN A 12 1.48 -12.38 0.18
C ASN A 12 2.61 -11.37 0.13
N ILE A 13 2.34 -10.19 0.63
CA ILE A 13 3.33 -9.13 0.71
C ILE A 13 3.45 -8.73 2.16
N THR A 14 4.68 -8.72 2.67
CA THR A 14 4.95 -8.36 4.05
C THR A 14 5.86 -7.14 4.07
N MET A 15 5.57 -6.19 4.93
CA MET A 15 6.40 -5.02 5.09
C MET A 15 6.35 -4.54 6.52
N PHE A 16 7.26 -3.63 6.86
CA PHE A 16 7.29 -3.06 8.20
C PHE A 16 6.00 -2.29 8.46
N GLY A 17 5.58 -2.32 9.72
CA GLY A 17 4.32 -1.74 10.11
C GLY A 17 4.19 -0.27 9.77
N ASP A 18 5.26 0.50 9.96
CA ASP A 18 5.20 1.93 9.66
C ASP A 18 4.92 2.18 8.19
N ASP A 19 5.60 1.44 7.31
CA ASP A 19 5.37 1.57 5.89
C ASP A 19 3.96 1.12 5.51
N ALA A 20 3.55 -0.01 6.08
CA ALA A 20 2.23 -0.55 5.78
C ALA A 20 1.14 0.42 6.19
N LEU A 21 1.26 1.00 7.36
CA LEU A 21 0.25 1.94 7.84
C LEU A 21 0.16 3.16 6.94
N ARG A 22 1.30 3.69 6.51
CA ARG A 22 1.28 4.82 5.59
C ARG A 22 0.56 4.48 4.30
N LEU A 23 0.88 3.32 3.74
CA LEU A 23 0.25 2.92 2.48
C LEU A 23 -1.24 2.67 2.67
N ILE A 24 -1.63 2.07 3.77
CA ILE A 24 -3.04 1.85 4.07
C ILE A 24 -3.78 3.18 4.17
N GLN A 25 -3.19 4.15 4.81
CA GLN A 25 -3.81 5.46 4.93
C GLN A 25 -3.89 6.17 3.58
N LEU A 26 -2.88 6.01 2.74
CA LEU A 26 -2.91 6.58 1.40
C LEU A 26 -4.01 5.98 0.55
N MET A 27 -4.39 4.75 0.85
CA MET A 27 -5.52 4.12 0.16
C MET A 27 -6.87 4.62 0.65
N GLY A 28 -6.86 5.50 1.63
CA GLY A 28 -8.10 6.03 2.17
C GLY A 28 -8.67 5.24 3.32
N HIS A 29 -7.90 4.32 3.87
CA HIS A 29 -8.34 3.50 4.99
C HIS A 29 -7.86 4.10 6.30
N SER A 30 -8.52 3.75 7.38
CA SER A 30 -8.21 4.32 8.68
C SER A 30 -6.92 3.81 9.29
N GLY A 31 -6.41 2.68 8.80
CA GLY A 31 -5.19 2.10 9.36
C GLY A 31 -5.45 1.06 10.42
N THR A 32 -6.66 0.59 10.52
CA THR A 32 -6.99 -0.47 11.48
C THR A 32 -6.30 -1.77 11.10
N ILE A 33 -5.78 -2.48 12.09
CA ILE A 33 -5.11 -3.75 11.89
C ILE A 33 -5.62 -4.72 12.96
N PRO A 34 -6.09 -5.90 12.57
CA PRO A 34 -6.26 -6.38 11.21
C PRO A 34 -7.48 -5.77 10.53
N SER A 35 -7.47 -5.77 9.23
CA SER A 35 -8.62 -5.27 8.49
C SER A 35 -8.57 -5.79 7.06
N ALA A 36 -9.49 -5.28 6.25
CA ALA A 36 -9.61 -5.74 4.89
C ALA A 36 -10.23 -4.66 4.03
N ILE A 37 -10.04 -4.79 2.71
CA ILE A 37 -10.75 -3.99 1.73
C ILE A 37 -11.59 -4.95 0.92
N ALA A 38 -12.89 -4.69 0.86
CA ALA A 38 -13.79 -5.53 0.09
C ALA A 38 -13.44 -5.44 -1.40
N ALA A 39 -13.74 -6.50 -2.12
CA ALA A 39 -13.41 -6.55 -3.55
C ALA A 39 -13.92 -5.32 -4.29
N ASP A 40 -15.12 -4.86 -3.95
CA ASP A 40 -15.70 -3.71 -4.62
C ASP A 40 -14.97 -2.42 -4.33
N ASP A 41 -14.26 -2.35 -3.22
CA ASP A 41 -13.54 -1.14 -2.82
C ASP A 41 -12.09 -1.14 -3.25
N VAL A 42 -11.57 -2.27 -3.72
CA VAL A 42 -10.17 -2.35 -4.10
C VAL A 42 -9.83 -1.38 -5.24
N PRO A 43 -10.66 -1.24 -6.28
CA PRO A 43 -10.31 -0.29 -7.34
C PRO A 43 -10.13 1.13 -6.83
N THR A 44 -10.99 1.57 -5.91
CA THR A 44 -10.87 2.90 -5.35
C THR A 44 -9.61 3.03 -4.52
N ALA A 45 -9.30 2.03 -3.72
CA ALA A 45 -8.08 2.04 -2.91
C ALA A 45 -6.84 2.09 -3.79
N LEU A 46 -6.83 1.30 -4.84
CA LEU A 46 -5.71 1.29 -5.78
C LEU A 46 -5.53 2.66 -6.42
N HIS A 47 -6.62 3.25 -6.87
CA HIS A 47 -6.57 4.55 -7.50
C HIS A 47 -6.02 5.61 -6.55
N ARG A 48 -6.49 5.59 -5.31
CA ARG A 48 -6.03 6.56 -4.32
C ARG A 48 -4.54 6.39 -4.01
N LEU A 49 -4.10 5.15 -3.90
CA LEU A 49 -2.70 4.90 -3.63
C LEU A 49 -1.82 5.37 -4.78
N GLN A 50 -2.21 5.04 -5.99
CA GLN A 50 -1.45 5.47 -7.16
C GLN A 50 -1.38 6.98 -7.27
N ALA A 51 -2.49 7.65 -7.02
CA ALA A 51 -2.53 9.11 -7.09
C ALA A 51 -1.63 9.72 -6.03
N ALA A 52 -1.65 9.17 -4.81
CA ALA A 52 -0.83 9.71 -3.74
C ALA A 52 0.64 9.55 -4.04
N ILE A 53 1.03 8.41 -4.58
CA ILE A 53 2.43 8.16 -4.94
C ILE A 53 2.87 9.12 -6.03
N GLN A 54 2.02 9.39 -7.00
CA GLN A 54 2.36 10.32 -8.06
C GLN A 54 2.51 11.74 -7.56
N VAL A 55 1.66 12.14 -6.64
CA VAL A 55 1.77 13.47 -6.07
C VAL A 55 3.12 13.63 -5.38
N GLN A 56 3.52 12.65 -4.60
CA GLN A 56 4.81 12.73 -3.92
C GLN A 56 5.96 12.80 -4.91
N ARG A 57 5.84 12.10 -6.03
CA ARG A 57 6.86 12.14 -7.06
C ARG A 57 7.01 13.52 -7.66
N ARG A 58 5.92 14.25 -7.74
CA ARG A 58 5.92 15.52 -8.45
C ARG A 58 6.41 16.68 -7.65
N GLU A 59 6.68 16.50 -6.40
CA GLU A 59 7.12 17.60 -5.58
C GLU A 59 8.57 17.88 -5.83
N PRO A 60 8.89 18.83 -6.67
CA PRO A 60 10.27 18.98 -7.13
C PRO A 60 11.20 19.60 -6.11
N ASN A 61 10.68 20.39 -5.22
CA ASN A 61 11.55 21.08 -4.29
C ASN A 61 12.03 20.22 -3.15
N GLN A 62 11.57 19.00 -3.08
CA GLN A 62 12.07 18.09 -2.10
C GLN A 62 13.24 17.29 -2.58
N ALA A 63 13.65 17.52 -3.77
CA ALA A 63 14.48 16.53 -4.42
C ALA A 63 15.82 16.37 -3.80
N GLU A 64 16.33 17.37 -3.17
CA GLU A 64 17.71 17.31 -2.83
C GLU A 64 18.00 16.82 -1.45
N ASP A 65 17.00 16.45 -0.68
CA ASP A 65 17.24 16.22 0.70
C ASP A 65 17.12 14.81 1.13
N ASP A 66 17.50 14.56 2.36
CA ASP A 66 17.38 13.26 2.96
C ASP A 66 15.96 12.83 3.09
N GLU A 67 15.04 13.75 3.18
CA GLU A 67 13.65 13.37 3.23
C GLU A 67 13.24 12.61 2.00
N ASN A 68 13.95 12.81 0.93
CA ASN A 68 13.67 12.05 -0.27
C ASN A 68 13.86 10.57 -0.08
N SER A 69 14.74 10.18 0.82
CA SER A 69 14.93 8.78 1.09
C SER A 69 13.65 8.13 1.55
N ASP A 70 12.90 8.82 2.42
CA ASP A 70 11.65 8.26 2.90
C ASP A 70 10.63 8.16 1.79
N VAL A 71 10.54 9.20 0.96
CA VAL A 71 9.59 9.19 -0.14
C VAL A 71 9.91 8.10 -1.14
N VAL A 72 11.18 8.00 -1.51
CA VAL A 72 11.61 6.97 -2.46
C VAL A 72 11.35 5.60 -1.88
N SER A 73 11.68 5.41 -0.61
CA SER A 73 11.50 4.13 0.03
C SER A 73 10.02 3.76 0.07
N LEU A 74 9.16 4.72 0.37
CA LEU A 74 7.73 4.45 0.40
C LEU A 74 7.20 4.04 -0.96
N ARG A 75 7.65 4.73 -2.01
CA ARG A 75 7.24 4.36 -3.37
C ARG A 75 7.70 2.96 -3.72
N GLN A 76 8.91 2.61 -3.33
CA GLN A 76 9.42 1.27 -3.60
C GLN A 76 8.60 0.22 -2.87
N ARG A 77 8.20 0.50 -1.65
CA ARG A 77 7.33 -0.42 -0.91
C ARG A 77 5.96 -0.51 -1.54
N ALA A 78 5.50 0.58 -2.13
CA ALA A 78 4.16 0.61 -2.72
C ALA A 78 4.07 -0.23 -3.99
N PHE A 79 5.16 -0.35 -4.74
CA PHE A 79 5.11 -1.07 -6.01
C PHE A 79 4.55 -2.48 -5.87
N PRO A 80 5.10 -3.32 -4.97
CA PRO A 80 4.52 -4.66 -4.86
C PRO A 80 3.08 -4.64 -4.38
N LEU A 81 2.75 -3.71 -3.51
CA LEU A 81 1.37 -3.62 -3.04
C LEU A 81 0.44 -3.19 -4.18
N ILE A 82 0.88 -2.27 -5.02
CA ILE A 82 0.10 -1.89 -6.19
C ILE A 82 -0.14 -3.10 -7.08
N GLY A 83 0.88 -3.92 -7.29
CA GLY A 83 0.71 -5.15 -8.07
C GLY A 83 -0.32 -6.08 -7.46
N LEU A 84 -0.29 -6.24 -6.15
CA LEU A 84 -1.27 -7.07 -5.47
C LEU A 84 -2.68 -6.49 -5.64
N LEU A 85 -2.82 -5.18 -5.51
CA LEU A 85 -4.13 -4.56 -5.68
C LEU A 85 -4.64 -4.69 -7.11
N GLU A 86 -3.74 -4.56 -8.08
CA GLU A 86 -4.14 -4.75 -9.47
C GLU A 86 -4.64 -6.15 -9.74
N ASP A 87 -3.95 -7.14 -9.20
CA ASP A 87 -4.40 -8.52 -9.36
C ASP A 87 -5.72 -8.75 -8.64
N ALA A 88 -5.90 -8.11 -7.49
CA ALA A 88 -7.17 -8.22 -6.78
C ALA A 88 -8.32 -7.64 -7.59
N VAL A 89 -8.08 -6.51 -8.26
CA VAL A 89 -9.10 -5.92 -9.12
C VAL A 89 -9.46 -6.89 -10.24
N ARG A 90 -8.45 -7.44 -10.90
CA ARG A 90 -8.70 -8.36 -12.00
C ARG A 90 -9.46 -9.60 -11.57
N ALA A 91 -9.17 -10.08 -10.37
CA ALA A 91 -9.81 -11.29 -9.86
C ALA A 91 -11.09 -11.00 -9.07
N ASN A 92 -11.42 -9.73 -8.89
CA ASN A 92 -12.55 -9.33 -8.07
C ASN A 92 -12.42 -9.92 -6.67
N ALA A 93 -11.25 -9.78 -6.08
CA ALA A 93 -10.91 -10.37 -4.80
C ALA A 93 -10.69 -9.28 -3.77
N SER A 94 -10.98 -9.63 -2.52
CA SER A 94 -10.70 -8.72 -1.42
C SER A 94 -9.22 -8.80 -1.04
N VAL A 95 -8.77 -7.80 -0.29
CA VAL A 95 -7.41 -7.75 0.23
C VAL A 95 -7.50 -7.64 1.74
N VAL A 96 -6.74 -8.48 2.43
CA VAL A 96 -6.76 -8.55 3.89
C VAL A 96 -5.35 -8.26 4.39
N TRP A 97 -5.25 -7.61 5.52
CA TRP A 97 -3.94 -7.45 6.16
C TRP A 97 -4.02 -7.75 7.64
N ASN A 98 -2.91 -8.20 8.15
CA ASN A 98 -2.83 -8.62 9.53
C ASN A 98 -1.42 -8.40 10.03
N SER A 99 -1.31 -8.21 11.31
CA SER A 99 0.00 -8.06 11.92
C SER A 99 0.60 -9.44 12.12
N THR A 100 1.88 -9.58 11.75
CA THR A 100 2.60 -10.81 11.91
C THR A 100 3.65 -10.58 12.97
N GLN A 101 3.57 -11.35 14.04
CA GLN A 101 4.53 -11.22 15.13
C GLN A 101 5.48 -12.39 15.10
N PRO A 102 6.77 -12.11 15.20
CA PRO A 102 7.72 -13.23 15.31
C PRO A 102 7.53 -13.99 16.57
#